data_4e71cc92055c04eeeb4f8f46892f8dcb
#
_entry.id   4e71cc92055c04eeeb4f8f46892f8dcb
#
_cell.length_a   1.000
_cell.length_b   1.000
_cell.length_c   1.000
_cell.angle_alpha   90.00
_cell.angle_beta   90.00
_cell.angle_gamma   90.00
#
_symmetry.space_group_name_H-M   'P 1'
#
loop_
_entity.id
_entity.type
_entity.pdbx_description
1 polymer ?
#
loop_
_entity_poly.entity_id
_entity_poly.type
_entity_poly.pdbx_seq_one_letter_code
_entity_poly.pdbx_strand_id
1 'polypeptide(L)'
;MSIEVRQLRKNFGDFKAVDNVSLSIQSGELTALLGPSGSGKTTLLRLIAGLEQSDSGSILFNGEDISDHHVSERGVGFVFQHYALFKHMTVAENVGFGLSVKPKKFRPSNAEIQKKVQKLLELVQLDWTADRYPSQLSGGQRQRIALARALAVEPKVLLLDEPFGALDAKVRAELRRWLRRLHDEIHVTSVFVTHDQEEALEVADRIVVMNKGRVEQDGTPEQVYDHPANPFVYEFLGTVNLFHARVRDGDKLVQPSSADLPAEAAQLEQPGLAYVRPHEIDVLHDKEEDAIAARLELITVVGPTVRLELQSQQADQIIHVELDKTRFKQLGLSVGQHTWLKPRYSRVFLGEGI
;
A
#
# COMPACT_ATOMS: atom_id res chain seq x y z
N MET A 1 4.70 14.37 15.61
CA MET A 1 3.96 13.71 16.72
C MET A 1 3.94 12.22 16.47
N SER A 2 4.51 11.40 17.34
CA SER A 2 4.50 9.94 17.18
C SER A 2 3.13 9.35 17.56
N ILE A 3 2.78 8.22 16.93
CA ILE A 3 1.58 7.44 17.24
C ILE A 3 2.01 6.05 17.65
N GLU A 4 1.52 5.56 18.75
CA GLU A 4 1.74 4.19 19.20
C GLU A 4 0.39 3.51 19.46
N VAL A 5 0.20 2.36 18.89
CA VAL A 5 -0.97 1.50 19.06
C VAL A 5 -0.51 0.24 19.78
N ARG A 6 -1.16 -0.11 20.89
CA ARG A 6 -0.79 -1.26 21.73
C ARG A 6 -1.95 -2.22 21.85
N GLN A 7 -1.78 -3.43 21.33
CA GLN A 7 -2.70 -4.57 21.45
C GLN A 7 -4.17 -4.20 21.18
N LEU A 8 -4.39 -3.32 20.20
CA LEU A 8 -5.71 -2.77 19.88
C LEU A 8 -6.63 -3.85 19.32
N ARG A 9 -7.87 -3.87 19.80
CA ARG A 9 -8.91 -4.78 19.32
C ARG A 9 -10.20 -4.03 19.05
N LYS A 10 -10.89 -4.47 17.98
CA LYS A 10 -12.23 -4.00 17.62
C LYS A 10 -13.00 -5.09 16.93
N ASN A 11 -14.19 -5.38 17.44
CA ASN A 11 -15.12 -6.33 16.85
C ASN A 11 -16.43 -5.62 16.44
N PHE A 12 -17.05 -6.09 15.39
CA PHE A 12 -18.40 -5.74 15.00
C PHE A 12 -19.23 -7.02 14.98
N GLY A 13 -19.94 -7.30 16.07
CA GLY A 13 -20.53 -8.62 16.30
C GLY A 13 -19.43 -9.68 16.33
N ASP A 14 -19.58 -10.72 15.51
CA ASP A 14 -18.59 -11.82 15.39
C ASP A 14 -17.40 -11.47 14.50
N PHE A 15 -17.46 -10.35 13.78
CA PHE A 15 -16.39 -9.95 12.88
C PHE A 15 -15.28 -9.18 13.61
N LYS A 16 -14.08 -9.75 13.61
CA LYS A 16 -12.87 -9.12 14.17
C LYS A 16 -12.26 -8.16 13.16
N ALA A 17 -12.61 -6.88 13.26
CA ALA A 17 -12.11 -5.86 12.34
C ALA A 17 -10.65 -5.47 12.64
N VAL A 18 -10.27 -5.44 13.92
CA VAL A 18 -8.89 -5.26 14.39
C VAL A 18 -8.63 -6.29 15.48
N ASP A 19 -7.62 -7.14 15.33
CA ASP A 19 -7.32 -8.25 16.23
C ASP A 19 -5.88 -8.16 16.73
N ASN A 20 -5.71 -7.60 17.92
CA ASN A 20 -4.44 -7.49 18.63
C ASN A 20 -3.35 -6.72 17.84
N VAL A 21 -3.71 -5.59 17.25
CA VAL A 21 -2.79 -4.78 16.46
C VAL A 21 -1.90 -3.94 17.39
N SER A 22 -0.59 -4.03 17.15
CA SER A 22 0.42 -3.14 17.74
C SER A 22 1.30 -2.59 16.64
N LEU A 23 1.49 -1.26 16.62
CA LEU A 23 2.35 -0.57 15.65
C LEU A 23 2.84 0.77 16.23
N SER A 24 3.95 1.26 15.68
CA SER A 24 4.52 2.55 16.05
C SER A 24 4.82 3.36 14.79
N ILE A 25 4.34 4.60 14.74
CA ILE A 25 4.54 5.55 13.64
C ILE A 25 5.35 6.71 14.19
N GLN A 26 6.47 7.00 13.54
CA GLN A 26 7.39 8.03 14.00
C GLN A 26 6.86 9.44 13.70
N SER A 27 7.36 10.42 14.46
CA SER A 27 6.99 11.82 14.22
C SER A 27 7.46 12.29 12.84
N GLY A 28 6.55 12.86 12.05
CA GLY A 28 6.85 13.34 10.70
C GLY A 28 6.90 12.26 9.62
N GLU A 29 6.54 11.02 9.94
CA GLU A 29 6.52 9.89 9.00
C GLU A 29 5.21 9.83 8.22
N LEU A 30 5.28 9.47 6.94
CA LEU A 30 4.14 9.17 6.09
C LEU A 30 3.97 7.66 5.97
N THR A 31 3.03 7.11 6.70
CA THR A 31 2.78 5.66 6.80
C THR A 31 1.57 5.25 5.96
N ALA A 32 1.73 4.22 5.13
CA ALA A 32 0.63 3.55 4.42
C ALA A 32 0.09 2.36 5.21
N LEU A 33 -1.21 2.30 5.44
CA LEU A 33 -1.91 1.08 5.81
C LEU A 33 -2.37 0.39 4.53
N LEU A 34 -1.72 -0.72 4.18
CA LEU A 34 -1.90 -1.44 2.92
C LEU A 34 -2.53 -2.83 3.18
N GLY A 35 -3.38 -3.32 2.28
CA GLY A 35 -3.98 -4.65 2.40
C GLY A 35 -5.28 -4.79 1.62
N PRO A 36 -5.84 -6.00 1.51
CA PRO A 36 -7.09 -6.25 0.79
C PRO A 36 -8.29 -5.57 1.45
N SER A 37 -9.40 -5.47 0.72
CA SER A 37 -10.65 -4.99 1.28
C SER A 37 -11.09 -5.84 2.48
N GLY A 38 -11.57 -5.19 3.55
CA GLY A 38 -11.97 -5.88 4.78
C GLY A 38 -10.81 -6.28 5.72
N SER A 39 -9.56 -5.91 5.44
CA SER A 39 -8.42 -6.23 6.32
C SER A 39 -8.33 -5.38 7.60
N GLY A 40 -9.25 -4.42 7.82
CA GLY A 40 -9.31 -3.62 9.05
C GLY A 40 -8.65 -2.23 8.97
N LYS A 41 -8.05 -1.82 7.86
CA LYS A 41 -7.31 -0.55 7.69
C LYS A 41 -8.12 0.70 8.05
N THR A 42 -9.28 0.87 7.42
CA THR A 42 -10.18 2.01 7.69
C THR A 42 -10.67 2.00 9.14
N THR A 43 -10.93 0.82 9.70
CA THR A 43 -11.30 0.70 11.12
C THR A 43 -10.16 1.15 12.02
N LEU A 44 -8.93 0.71 11.77
CA LEU A 44 -7.75 1.15 12.51
C LEU A 44 -7.54 2.65 12.40
N LEU A 45 -7.67 3.21 11.19
CA LEU A 45 -7.57 4.65 10.96
C LEU A 45 -8.62 5.44 11.77
N ARG A 46 -9.87 4.97 11.80
CA ARG A 46 -10.96 5.60 12.57
C ARG A 46 -10.77 5.48 14.08
N LEU A 47 -10.21 4.36 14.56
CA LEU A 47 -9.82 4.20 15.97
C LEU A 47 -8.76 5.21 16.38
N ILE A 48 -7.71 5.40 15.55
CA ILE A 48 -6.67 6.41 15.79
C ILE A 48 -7.26 7.82 15.80
N ALA A 49 -8.21 8.09 14.91
CA ALA A 49 -8.91 9.38 14.83
C ALA A 49 -9.85 9.65 16.03
N GLY A 50 -10.28 8.63 16.77
CA GLY A 50 -11.34 8.72 17.77
C GLY A 50 -12.75 8.82 17.19
N LEU A 51 -12.91 8.42 15.92
CA LEU A 51 -14.21 8.30 15.24
C LEU A 51 -14.87 6.95 15.51
N GLU A 52 -14.13 6.01 16.07
CA GLU A 52 -14.58 4.69 16.51
C GLU A 52 -13.93 4.40 17.86
N GLN A 53 -14.59 3.60 18.71
CA GLN A 53 -14.09 3.20 20.02
C GLN A 53 -13.53 1.78 19.96
N SER A 54 -12.36 1.56 20.56
CA SER A 54 -11.76 0.21 20.68
C SER A 54 -12.46 -0.60 21.77
N ASP A 55 -12.46 -1.92 21.60
CA ASP A 55 -12.95 -2.83 22.64
C ASP A 55 -11.87 -3.07 23.72
N SER A 56 -10.59 -3.01 23.32
CA SER A 56 -9.44 -3.11 24.23
C SER A 56 -8.15 -2.60 23.56
N GLY A 57 -7.09 -2.46 24.35
CA GLY A 57 -5.81 -1.90 23.92
C GLY A 57 -5.77 -0.39 24.13
N SER A 58 -4.68 0.26 23.70
CA SER A 58 -4.49 1.69 23.88
C SER A 58 -3.88 2.36 22.66
N ILE A 59 -4.14 3.66 22.53
CA ILE A 59 -3.59 4.53 21.49
C ILE A 59 -2.90 5.69 22.20
N LEU A 60 -1.60 5.87 21.90
CA LEU A 60 -0.81 6.92 22.52
C LEU A 60 -0.32 7.90 21.44
N PHE A 61 -0.35 9.19 21.78
CA PHE A 61 0.28 10.26 21.01
C PHE A 61 1.42 10.86 21.84
N ASN A 62 2.66 10.78 21.33
CA ASN A 62 3.88 11.15 22.03
C ASN A 62 3.97 10.53 23.45
N GLY A 63 3.52 9.27 23.61
CA GLY A 63 3.52 8.55 24.88
C GLY A 63 2.34 8.87 25.82
N GLU A 64 1.48 9.83 25.50
CA GLU A 64 0.25 10.13 26.24
C GLU A 64 -0.90 9.26 25.72
N ASP A 65 -1.58 8.54 26.63
CA ASP A 65 -2.73 7.72 26.26
C ASP A 65 -3.95 8.61 25.96
N ILE A 66 -4.44 8.48 24.71
CA ILE A 66 -5.56 9.26 24.19
C ILE A 66 -6.78 8.38 23.87
N SER A 67 -6.78 7.13 24.32
CA SER A 67 -7.82 6.15 23.97
C SER A 67 -9.23 6.64 24.25
N ASP A 68 -9.43 7.30 25.41
CA ASP A 68 -10.72 7.84 25.86
C ASP A 68 -10.96 9.29 25.45
N HIS A 69 -9.99 9.96 24.81
CA HIS A 69 -10.15 11.36 24.39
C HIS A 69 -11.15 11.46 23.24
N HIS A 70 -12.03 12.45 23.31
CA HIS A 70 -12.96 12.77 22.25
C HIS A 70 -12.21 13.20 20.97
N VAL A 71 -12.77 12.93 19.79
CA VAL A 71 -12.15 13.26 18.48
C VAL A 71 -11.67 14.70 18.38
N SER A 72 -12.41 15.67 18.96
CA SER A 72 -12.07 17.09 18.96
C SER A 72 -10.83 17.45 19.78
N GLU A 73 -10.41 16.58 20.69
CA GLU A 73 -9.27 16.77 21.61
C GLU A 73 -8.00 16.15 21.07
N ARG A 74 -8.11 15.17 20.15
CA ARG A 74 -6.95 14.44 19.61
C ARG A 74 -6.07 15.27 18.66
N GLY A 75 -6.56 16.42 18.18
CA GLY A 75 -5.80 17.30 17.27
C GLY A 75 -5.46 16.64 15.94
N VAL A 76 -6.36 15.81 15.42
CA VAL A 76 -6.21 15.11 14.14
C VAL A 76 -6.95 15.84 13.02
N GLY A 77 -6.35 15.86 11.82
CA GLY A 77 -7.04 16.19 10.58
C GLY A 77 -7.45 14.90 9.87
N PHE A 78 -8.71 14.79 9.49
CA PHE A 78 -9.22 13.59 8.82
C PHE A 78 -9.77 13.92 7.42
N VAL A 79 -9.33 13.15 6.41
CA VAL A 79 -9.85 13.22 5.04
C VAL A 79 -10.57 11.91 4.74
N PHE A 80 -11.87 12.01 4.48
CA PHE A 80 -12.72 10.85 4.18
C PHE A 80 -12.60 10.44 2.71
N GLN A 81 -12.81 9.17 2.41
CA GLN A 81 -12.79 8.57 1.08
C GLN A 81 -13.61 9.34 0.02
N HIS A 82 -14.78 9.89 0.42
CA HIS A 82 -15.64 10.67 -0.45
C HIS A 82 -15.50 12.19 -0.23
N TYR A 83 -14.33 12.61 0.31
CA TYR A 83 -13.95 14.00 0.57
C TYR A 83 -14.84 14.74 1.59
N ALA A 84 -16.09 14.37 1.74
CA ALA A 84 -17.10 14.95 2.65
C ALA A 84 -17.13 16.50 2.65
N LEU A 85 -16.98 17.13 1.47
CA LEU A 85 -17.11 18.58 1.33
C LEU A 85 -18.56 19.01 1.49
N PHE A 86 -18.78 20.16 2.13
CA PHE A 86 -20.09 20.77 2.28
C PHE A 86 -20.55 21.35 0.93
N LYS A 87 -21.52 20.71 0.30
CA LYS A 87 -21.96 21.02 -1.08
C LYS A 87 -22.55 22.41 -1.23
N HIS A 88 -23.11 22.98 -0.16
CA HIS A 88 -23.75 24.29 -0.10
C HIS A 88 -22.78 25.42 0.25
N MET A 89 -21.53 25.13 0.51
CA MET A 89 -20.47 26.09 0.82
C MET A 89 -19.50 26.20 -0.34
N THR A 90 -18.93 27.38 -0.53
CA THR A 90 -17.83 27.62 -1.45
C THR A 90 -16.58 26.87 -1.00
N VAL A 91 -15.56 26.81 -1.86
CA VAL A 91 -14.25 26.25 -1.54
C VAL A 91 -13.61 26.97 -0.35
N ALA A 92 -13.62 28.30 -0.37
CA ALA A 92 -13.07 29.11 0.73
C ALA A 92 -13.79 28.85 2.06
N GLU A 93 -15.12 28.77 2.04
CA GLU A 93 -15.93 28.43 3.21
C GLU A 93 -15.66 27.02 3.72
N ASN A 94 -15.52 26.03 2.82
CA ASN A 94 -15.15 24.66 3.20
C ASN A 94 -13.79 24.62 3.92
N VAL A 95 -12.77 25.29 3.37
CA VAL A 95 -11.43 25.31 3.98
C VAL A 95 -11.45 26.03 5.32
N GLY A 96 -12.16 27.18 5.41
CA GLY A 96 -12.26 27.99 6.62
C GLY A 96 -13.18 27.44 7.71
N PHE A 97 -14.01 26.43 7.39
CA PHE A 97 -15.08 25.94 8.27
C PHE A 97 -14.59 25.57 9.66
N GLY A 98 -13.55 24.73 9.76
CA GLY A 98 -13.01 24.26 11.04
C GLY A 98 -12.52 25.42 11.95
N LEU A 99 -12.08 26.53 11.36
CA LEU A 99 -11.68 27.73 12.10
C LEU A 99 -12.89 28.54 12.55
N SER A 100 -13.92 28.65 11.70
CA SER A 100 -15.12 29.45 11.98
C SER A 100 -16.00 28.89 13.10
N VAL A 101 -15.99 27.55 13.30
CA VAL A 101 -16.78 26.88 14.35
C VAL A 101 -16.05 26.76 15.69
N LYS A 102 -14.80 27.19 15.80
CA LYS A 102 -14.09 27.22 17.10
C LYS A 102 -14.84 28.06 18.13
N PRO A 103 -14.79 27.70 19.42
CA PRO A 103 -15.32 28.54 20.50
C PRO A 103 -14.81 29.97 20.38
N LYS A 104 -15.66 30.96 20.66
CA LYS A 104 -15.34 32.40 20.50
C LYS A 104 -13.98 32.82 21.07
N LYS A 105 -13.58 32.23 22.19
CA LYS A 105 -12.27 32.47 22.85
C LYS A 105 -11.06 32.09 21.99
N PHE A 106 -11.20 31.08 21.13
CA PHE A 106 -10.10 30.53 20.33
C PHE A 106 -10.29 30.71 18.82
N ARG A 107 -11.39 31.42 18.43
CA ARG A 107 -11.70 31.66 17.03
C ARG A 107 -10.88 32.84 16.52
N PRO A 108 -10.10 32.66 15.43
CA PRO A 108 -9.44 33.76 14.77
C PRO A 108 -10.46 34.76 14.20
N SER A 109 -10.04 36.00 13.98
CA SER A 109 -10.85 36.98 13.27
C SER A 109 -11.15 36.55 11.82
N ASN A 110 -12.21 37.09 11.21
CA ASN A 110 -12.54 36.76 9.82
C ASN A 110 -11.38 37.08 8.86
N ALA A 111 -10.63 38.15 9.10
CA ALA A 111 -9.48 38.52 8.29
C ALA A 111 -8.32 37.48 8.40
N GLU A 112 -8.09 36.98 9.59
CA GLU A 112 -7.07 35.92 9.81
C GLU A 112 -7.51 34.61 9.17
N ILE A 113 -8.81 34.24 9.26
CA ILE A 113 -9.35 33.07 8.59
C ILE A 113 -9.18 33.20 7.08
N GLN A 114 -9.56 34.33 6.47
CA GLN A 114 -9.39 34.55 5.04
C GLN A 114 -7.93 34.48 4.59
N LYS A 115 -6.99 35.09 5.34
CA LYS A 115 -5.57 35.03 5.07
C LYS A 115 -5.04 33.58 5.11
N LYS A 116 -5.51 32.80 6.08
CA LYS A 116 -5.10 31.39 6.22
C LYS A 116 -5.70 30.53 5.10
N VAL A 117 -6.97 30.73 4.76
CA VAL A 117 -7.63 30.05 3.64
C VAL A 117 -6.88 30.30 2.33
N GLN A 118 -6.54 31.57 2.06
CA GLN A 118 -5.79 31.95 0.86
C GLN A 118 -4.45 31.20 0.77
N LYS A 119 -3.65 31.21 1.86
CA LYS A 119 -2.38 30.47 1.91
C LYS A 119 -2.54 28.96 1.67
N LEU A 120 -3.59 28.36 2.24
CA LEU A 120 -3.85 26.93 2.06
C LEU A 120 -4.30 26.62 0.63
N LEU A 121 -5.09 27.48 0.00
CA LEU A 121 -5.49 27.31 -1.39
C LEU A 121 -4.28 27.46 -2.34
N GLU A 122 -3.36 28.39 -2.05
CA GLU A 122 -2.09 28.52 -2.77
C GLU A 122 -1.23 27.26 -2.61
N LEU A 123 -1.11 26.73 -1.38
CA LEU A 123 -0.36 25.49 -1.07
C LEU A 123 -0.88 24.29 -1.87
N VAL A 124 -2.21 24.17 -2.02
CA VAL A 124 -2.81 23.09 -2.82
C VAL A 124 -2.98 23.47 -4.31
N GLN A 125 -2.49 24.64 -4.74
CA GLN A 125 -2.52 25.15 -6.12
C GLN A 125 -3.95 25.32 -6.68
N LEU A 126 -4.88 25.77 -5.86
CA LEU A 126 -6.30 25.93 -6.19
C LEU A 126 -6.87 27.29 -5.71
N ASP A 127 -6.04 28.30 -5.54
CA ASP A 127 -6.42 29.67 -5.11
C ASP A 127 -7.50 30.31 -6.01
N TRP A 128 -7.42 30.05 -7.31
CA TRP A 128 -8.39 30.51 -8.31
C TRP A 128 -9.79 29.86 -8.17
N THR A 129 -9.97 28.90 -7.30
CA THR A 129 -11.26 28.19 -7.07
C THR A 129 -12.01 28.68 -5.86
N ALA A 130 -11.53 29.69 -5.12
CA ALA A 130 -12.04 30.10 -3.81
C ALA A 130 -13.57 30.29 -3.76
N ASP A 131 -14.15 30.91 -4.79
CA ASP A 131 -15.58 31.20 -4.89
C ASP A 131 -16.40 30.08 -5.58
N ARG A 132 -15.77 28.98 -5.99
CA ARG A 132 -16.46 27.84 -6.61
C ARG A 132 -17.08 26.93 -5.55
N TYR A 133 -18.07 26.17 -5.98
CA TYR A 133 -18.71 25.12 -5.18
C TYR A 133 -18.08 23.75 -5.50
N PRO A 134 -18.15 22.77 -4.58
CA PRO A 134 -17.60 21.43 -4.80
C PRO A 134 -18.10 20.72 -6.07
N SER A 135 -19.34 21.02 -6.51
CA SER A 135 -19.91 20.47 -7.75
C SER A 135 -19.20 20.94 -9.02
N GLN A 136 -18.48 22.05 -8.95
CA GLN A 136 -17.75 22.67 -10.07
C GLN A 136 -16.28 22.22 -10.14
N LEU A 137 -15.87 21.28 -9.29
CA LEU A 137 -14.50 20.78 -9.17
C LEU A 137 -14.36 19.35 -9.72
N SER A 138 -13.20 19.05 -10.28
CA SER A 138 -12.82 17.67 -10.58
C SER A 138 -12.63 16.83 -9.30
N GLY A 139 -12.54 15.49 -9.43
CA GLY A 139 -12.26 14.60 -8.30
C GLY A 139 -10.97 14.96 -7.56
N GLY A 140 -9.86 15.12 -8.29
CA GLY A 140 -8.57 15.49 -7.70
C GLY A 140 -8.57 16.90 -7.07
N GLN A 141 -9.32 17.84 -7.63
CA GLN A 141 -9.49 19.16 -7.02
C GLN A 141 -10.27 19.07 -5.71
N ARG A 142 -11.38 18.31 -5.66
CA ARG A 142 -12.12 18.08 -4.41
C ARG A 142 -11.25 17.45 -3.34
N GLN A 143 -10.40 16.52 -3.72
CA GLN A 143 -9.43 15.89 -2.81
C GLN A 143 -8.48 16.91 -2.20
N ARG A 144 -7.83 17.73 -3.02
CA ARG A 144 -6.90 18.76 -2.54
C ARG A 144 -7.60 19.77 -1.62
N ILE A 145 -8.84 20.14 -1.92
CA ILE A 145 -9.63 21.02 -1.04
C ILE A 145 -9.98 20.35 0.29
N ALA A 146 -10.33 19.05 0.29
CA ALA A 146 -10.58 18.31 1.52
C ALA A 146 -9.31 18.24 2.40
N LEU A 147 -8.15 18.11 1.78
CA LEU A 147 -6.86 18.14 2.49
C LEU A 147 -6.55 19.54 3.03
N ALA A 148 -6.75 20.61 2.23
CA ALA A 148 -6.61 21.99 2.69
C ALA A 148 -7.52 22.30 3.90
N ARG A 149 -8.76 21.79 3.88
CA ARG A 149 -9.70 21.89 5.01
C ARG A 149 -9.16 21.16 6.25
N ALA A 150 -8.61 19.96 6.10
CA ALA A 150 -8.03 19.20 7.21
C ALA A 150 -6.81 19.92 7.80
N LEU A 151 -5.97 20.53 6.95
CA LEU A 151 -4.78 21.30 7.37
C LEU A 151 -5.12 22.65 8.01
N ALA A 152 -6.30 23.22 7.73
CA ALA A 152 -6.67 24.54 8.22
C ALA A 152 -6.68 24.64 9.75
N VAL A 153 -7.00 23.55 10.44
CA VAL A 153 -7.02 23.49 11.91
C VAL A 153 -5.65 23.24 12.53
N GLU A 154 -4.59 23.14 11.72
CA GLU A 154 -3.20 22.84 12.12
C GLU A 154 -3.12 21.54 12.90
N PRO A 155 -3.49 20.41 12.28
CA PRO A 155 -3.49 19.13 12.96
C PRO A 155 -2.07 18.68 13.26
N LYS A 156 -1.89 17.94 14.35
CA LYS A 156 -0.64 17.30 14.71
C LYS A 156 -0.44 15.97 13.98
N VAL A 157 -1.53 15.36 13.55
CA VAL A 157 -1.60 14.11 12.79
C VAL A 157 -2.61 14.27 11.66
N LEU A 158 -2.27 13.76 10.48
CA LEU A 158 -3.13 13.75 9.30
C LEU A 158 -3.51 12.31 8.94
N LEU A 159 -4.80 12.04 8.86
CA LEU A 159 -5.36 10.72 8.57
C LEU A 159 -6.17 10.77 7.28
N LEU A 160 -5.81 9.92 6.30
CA LEU A 160 -6.37 9.93 4.96
C LEU A 160 -6.99 8.56 4.64
N ASP A 161 -8.30 8.50 4.47
CA ASP A 161 -9.02 7.27 4.14
C ASP A 161 -9.17 7.17 2.60
N GLU A 162 -8.40 6.26 1.98
CA GLU A 162 -8.32 6.04 0.51
C GLU A 162 -8.18 7.33 -0.30
N PRO A 163 -7.12 8.11 -0.10
CA PRO A 163 -6.99 9.43 -0.71
C PRO A 163 -6.88 9.42 -2.23
N PHE A 164 -6.63 8.30 -2.87
CA PHE A 164 -6.45 8.20 -4.31
C PHE A 164 -7.61 7.46 -5.01
N GLY A 165 -8.62 7.04 -4.25
CA GLY A 165 -9.78 6.33 -4.78
C GLY A 165 -10.61 7.17 -5.77
N ALA A 166 -11.36 6.49 -6.65
CA ALA A 166 -12.30 7.08 -7.61
C ALA A 166 -11.73 8.17 -8.55
N LEU A 167 -10.43 8.10 -8.87
CA LEU A 167 -9.73 8.98 -9.81
C LEU A 167 -9.23 8.19 -11.02
N ASP A 168 -9.17 8.85 -12.19
CA ASP A 168 -8.50 8.27 -13.36
C ASP A 168 -6.98 8.13 -13.12
N ALA A 169 -6.33 7.24 -13.88
CA ALA A 169 -4.92 6.87 -13.67
C ALA A 169 -3.96 8.07 -13.74
N LYS A 170 -4.20 9.04 -14.63
CA LYS A 170 -3.34 10.23 -14.78
C LYS A 170 -3.46 11.15 -13.57
N VAL A 171 -4.69 11.46 -13.18
CA VAL A 171 -4.97 12.32 -12.01
C VAL A 171 -4.46 11.67 -10.73
N ARG A 172 -4.59 10.34 -10.60
CA ARG A 172 -4.06 9.57 -9.48
C ARG A 172 -2.54 9.70 -9.37
N ALA A 173 -1.81 9.48 -10.47
CA ALA A 173 -0.35 9.62 -10.49
C ALA A 173 0.13 11.06 -10.18
N GLU A 174 -0.60 12.08 -10.66
CA GLU A 174 -0.30 13.47 -10.32
C GLU A 174 -0.54 13.75 -8.84
N LEU A 175 -1.61 13.20 -8.27
CA LEU A 175 -1.99 13.40 -6.86
C LEU A 175 -1.01 12.69 -5.91
N ARG A 176 -0.54 11.47 -6.24
CA ARG A 176 0.50 10.76 -5.48
C ARG A 176 1.75 11.62 -5.34
N ARG A 177 2.30 12.08 -6.48
CA ARG A 177 3.50 12.93 -6.50
C ARG A 177 3.29 14.27 -5.79
N TRP A 178 2.09 14.82 -5.87
CA TRP A 178 1.74 16.04 -5.16
C TRP A 178 1.65 15.82 -3.65
N LEU A 179 0.99 14.74 -3.19
CA LEU A 179 0.89 14.41 -1.76
C LEU A 179 2.27 14.17 -1.14
N ARG A 180 3.15 13.46 -1.85
CA ARG A 180 4.52 13.24 -1.40
C ARG A 180 5.25 14.57 -1.18
N ARG A 181 5.23 15.46 -2.17
CA ARG A 181 5.86 16.80 -2.07
C ARG A 181 5.27 17.64 -0.96
N LEU A 182 3.95 17.61 -0.81
CA LEU A 182 3.29 18.33 0.27
C LEU A 182 3.73 17.81 1.64
N HIS A 183 3.82 16.49 1.80
CA HIS A 183 4.31 15.90 3.04
C HIS A 183 5.75 16.32 3.35
N ASP A 184 6.63 16.33 2.34
CA ASP A 184 8.02 16.79 2.47
C ASP A 184 8.12 18.28 2.86
N GLU A 185 7.11 19.10 2.54
CA GLU A 185 7.06 20.52 2.89
C GLU A 185 6.51 20.75 4.31
N ILE A 186 5.45 20.03 4.71
CA ILE A 186 4.75 20.30 5.98
C ILE A 186 5.23 19.45 7.15
N HIS A 187 5.87 18.29 6.90
CA HIS A 187 6.40 17.35 7.89
C HIS A 187 5.42 16.94 9.01
N VAL A 188 4.12 16.87 8.70
CA VAL A 188 3.09 16.40 9.63
C VAL A 188 3.03 14.87 9.59
N THR A 189 3.04 14.22 10.75
CA THR A 189 2.83 12.76 10.84
C THR A 189 1.55 12.39 10.15
N SER A 190 1.63 11.54 9.15
CA SER A 190 0.52 11.25 8.25
C SER A 190 0.30 9.75 8.10
N VAL A 191 -0.95 9.32 8.12
CA VAL A 191 -1.33 7.92 7.85
C VAL A 191 -2.37 7.90 6.75
N PHE A 192 -2.15 7.08 5.72
CA PHE A 192 -3.15 6.88 4.70
C PHE A 192 -3.48 5.41 4.48
N VAL A 193 -4.73 5.15 4.13
CA VAL A 193 -5.24 3.82 3.79
C VAL A 193 -5.23 3.67 2.28
N THR A 194 -4.75 2.53 1.79
CA THR A 194 -4.89 2.13 0.39
C THR A 194 -4.98 0.62 0.25
N HIS A 195 -5.54 0.15 -0.85
CA HIS A 195 -5.49 -1.23 -1.32
C HIS A 195 -4.60 -1.38 -2.56
N ASP A 196 -4.05 -0.27 -3.06
CA ASP A 196 -3.18 -0.22 -4.24
C ASP A 196 -1.72 -0.21 -3.79
N GLN A 197 -0.97 -1.20 -4.28
CA GLN A 197 0.44 -1.41 -3.94
C GLN A 197 1.33 -0.27 -4.46
N GLU A 198 1.06 0.21 -5.69
CA GLU A 198 1.84 1.29 -6.29
C GLU A 198 1.70 2.57 -5.46
N GLU A 199 0.51 2.86 -4.93
CA GLU A 199 0.28 4.01 -4.07
C GLU A 199 1.12 3.95 -2.80
N ALA A 200 1.15 2.78 -2.14
CA ALA A 200 1.94 2.59 -0.93
C ALA A 200 3.45 2.67 -1.22
N LEU A 201 3.92 1.97 -2.24
CA LEU A 201 5.34 1.90 -2.60
C LEU A 201 5.91 3.24 -3.09
N GLU A 202 5.09 4.04 -3.82
CA GLU A 202 5.55 5.33 -4.38
C GLU A 202 5.52 6.48 -3.35
N VAL A 203 4.58 6.44 -2.40
CA VAL A 203 4.26 7.62 -1.58
C VAL A 203 4.77 7.50 -0.14
N ALA A 204 4.76 6.31 0.46
CA ALA A 204 5.02 6.12 1.88
C ALA A 204 6.51 6.06 2.25
N ASP A 205 6.83 6.53 3.46
CA ASP A 205 8.12 6.25 4.11
C ASP A 205 8.10 4.85 4.76
N ARG A 206 6.91 4.42 5.19
CA ARG A 206 6.67 3.16 5.89
C ARG A 206 5.38 2.52 5.42
N ILE A 207 5.38 1.20 5.27
CA ILE A 207 4.20 0.41 4.88
C ILE A 207 3.88 -0.58 5.99
N VAL A 208 2.64 -0.58 6.43
CA VAL A 208 2.06 -1.56 7.33
C VAL A 208 1.08 -2.42 6.52
N VAL A 209 1.46 -3.66 6.23
CA VAL A 209 0.60 -4.60 5.51
C VAL A 209 -0.34 -5.27 6.50
N MET A 210 -1.64 -5.16 6.23
CA MET A 210 -2.70 -5.72 7.08
C MET A 210 -3.50 -6.80 6.36
N ASN A 211 -3.83 -7.85 7.10
CA ASN A 211 -4.70 -8.93 6.64
C ASN A 211 -5.56 -9.44 7.80
N LYS A 212 -6.85 -9.69 7.56
CA LYS A 212 -7.79 -10.26 8.55
C LYS A 212 -7.70 -9.61 9.95
N GLY A 213 -7.56 -8.28 9.98
CA GLY A 213 -7.49 -7.49 11.22
C GLY A 213 -6.13 -7.48 11.91
N ARG A 214 -5.09 -8.06 11.33
CA ARG A 214 -3.73 -8.17 11.90
C ARG A 214 -2.69 -7.49 11.03
N VAL A 215 -1.56 -7.13 11.62
CA VAL A 215 -0.38 -6.70 10.89
C VAL A 215 0.41 -7.94 10.48
N GLU A 216 0.64 -8.09 9.18
CA GLU A 216 1.45 -9.15 8.60
C GLU A 216 2.93 -8.76 8.50
N GLN A 217 3.17 -7.50 8.12
CA GLN A 217 4.51 -6.92 8.02
C GLN A 217 4.46 -5.41 8.16
N ASP A 218 5.54 -4.85 8.67
CA ASP A 218 5.76 -3.44 8.89
C ASP A 218 7.22 -3.12 8.54
N GLY A 219 7.47 -2.16 7.63
CA GLY A 219 8.81 -1.80 7.17
C GLY A 219 8.82 -0.68 6.14
N THR A 220 10.02 -0.36 5.64
CA THR A 220 10.15 0.56 4.49
C THR A 220 9.58 -0.09 3.22
N PRO A 221 9.22 0.69 2.18
CA PRO A 221 8.79 0.16 0.89
C PRO A 221 9.73 -0.92 0.34
N GLU A 222 11.04 -0.69 0.37
CA GLU A 222 12.07 -1.63 -0.05
C GLU A 222 12.05 -2.91 0.79
N GLN A 223 12.00 -2.80 2.12
CA GLN A 223 11.95 -3.97 3.00
C GLN A 223 10.72 -4.85 2.77
N VAL A 224 9.55 -4.21 2.59
CA VAL A 224 8.28 -4.92 2.40
C VAL A 224 8.23 -5.61 1.04
N TYR A 225 8.80 -4.97 -0.01
CA TYR A 225 8.81 -5.50 -1.37
C TYR A 225 9.88 -6.58 -1.58
N ASP A 226 11.12 -6.31 -1.15
CA ASP A 226 12.27 -7.20 -1.40
C ASP A 226 12.39 -8.31 -0.35
N HIS A 227 11.88 -8.07 0.88
CA HIS A 227 11.97 -8.99 2.00
C HIS A 227 10.60 -9.27 2.63
N PRO A 228 9.62 -9.79 1.85
CA PRO A 228 8.30 -10.12 2.38
C PRO A 228 8.40 -11.16 3.50
N ALA A 229 7.67 -10.93 4.59
CA ALA A 229 7.75 -11.74 5.81
C ALA A 229 7.10 -13.13 5.66
N ASN A 230 6.10 -13.25 4.79
CA ASN A 230 5.34 -14.47 4.58
C ASN A 230 4.77 -14.56 3.15
N PRO A 231 4.25 -15.72 2.73
CA PRO A 231 3.64 -15.93 1.42
C PRO A 231 2.56 -14.90 1.07
N PHE A 232 1.68 -14.58 2.03
CA PHE A 232 0.61 -13.61 1.82
C PHE A 232 1.16 -12.25 1.37
N VAL A 233 2.18 -11.71 2.06
CA VAL A 233 2.77 -10.42 1.71
C VAL A 233 3.42 -10.49 0.34
N TYR A 234 4.09 -11.61 0.02
CA TYR A 234 4.74 -11.81 -1.28
C TYR A 234 3.72 -11.78 -2.43
N GLU A 235 2.65 -12.56 -2.32
CA GLU A 235 1.57 -12.65 -3.32
C GLU A 235 0.77 -11.34 -3.41
N PHE A 236 0.51 -10.71 -2.27
CA PHE A 236 -0.25 -9.47 -2.22
C PHE A 236 0.48 -8.32 -2.93
N LEU A 237 1.81 -8.31 -2.95
CA LEU A 237 2.63 -7.26 -3.58
C LEU A 237 2.96 -7.50 -5.05
N GLY A 238 2.27 -8.38 -5.73
CA GLY A 238 2.38 -8.57 -7.17
C GLY A 238 2.21 -10.00 -7.63
N THR A 239 2.21 -10.19 -8.94
CA THR A 239 2.16 -11.51 -9.56
C THR A 239 3.39 -12.33 -9.18
N VAL A 240 3.17 -13.60 -8.90
CA VAL A 240 4.23 -14.54 -8.52
C VAL A 240 4.08 -15.85 -9.26
N ASN A 241 5.20 -16.49 -9.53
CA ASN A 241 5.26 -17.88 -9.95
C ASN A 241 5.63 -18.74 -8.72
N LEU A 242 4.96 -19.87 -8.58
CA LEU A 242 5.22 -20.83 -7.51
C LEU A 242 5.93 -22.04 -8.10
N PHE A 243 7.09 -22.39 -7.54
CA PHE A 243 7.82 -23.59 -7.90
C PHE A 243 7.97 -24.48 -6.67
N HIS A 244 7.88 -25.79 -6.87
CA HIS A 244 8.25 -26.70 -5.81
C HIS A 244 9.75 -26.57 -5.54
N ALA A 245 10.11 -26.39 -4.28
CA ALA A 245 11.48 -26.26 -3.82
C ALA A 245 11.79 -27.32 -2.77
N ARG A 246 13.06 -27.68 -2.67
CA ARG A 246 13.59 -28.51 -1.58
C ARG A 246 14.70 -27.73 -0.90
N VAL A 247 14.70 -27.76 0.41
CA VAL A 247 15.70 -27.05 1.23
C VAL A 247 16.55 -28.08 1.94
N ARG A 248 17.86 -28.02 1.73
CA ARG A 248 18.89 -28.87 2.37
C ARG A 248 19.84 -27.95 3.14
N ASP A 249 19.99 -28.17 4.46
CA ASP A 249 20.96 -27.50 5.34
C ASP A 249 21.13 -25.97 5.10
N GLY A 250 20.03 -25.26 4.80
CA GLY A 250 20.06 -23.81 4.52
C GLY A 250 20.35 -23.42 3.06
N ASP A 251 20.76 -24.34 2.20
CA ASP A 251 20.88 -24.10 0.75
C ASP A 251 19.54 -24.32 0.05
N LYS A 252 19.13 -23.30 -0.69
CA LYS A 252 17.85 -23.29 -1.41
C LYS A 252 18.02 -23.92 -2.77
N LEU A 253 17.58 -25.17 -2.93
CA LEU A 253 17.47 -25.81 -4.22
C LEU A 253 16.07 -25.57 -4.79
N VAL A 254 15.95 -24.74 -5.82
CA VAL A 254 14.74 -24.63 -6.63
C VAL A 254 14.80 -25.75 -7.67
N GLN A 255 14.17 -26.88 -7.40
CA GLN A 255 13.98 -27.91 -8.40
C GLN A 255 12.51 -27.95 -8.80
N PRO A 256 12.19 -27.86 -10.12
CA PRO A 256 10.87 -28.23 -10.59
C PRO A 256 10.68 -29.71 -10.26
N SER A 257 9.63 -29.99 -9.50
CA SER A 257 9.32 -31.34 -9.04
C SER A 257 9.03 -32.27 -10.20
N SER A 258 9.87 -33.27 -10.42
CA SER A 258 9.43 -34.58 -10.91
C SER A 258 10.59 -35.56 -11.08
N ALA A 259 11.67 -35.49 -10.35
CA ALA A 259 12.70 -36.52 -10.48
C ALA A 259 12.67 -37.44 -9.25
N ASP A 260 12.54 -38.71 -9.50
CA ASP A 260 12.81 -39.82 -8.57
C ASP A 260 14.20 -39.63 -7.96
N LEU A 261 14.27 -38.99 -6.80
CA LEU A 261 15.49 -39.02 -6.00
C LEU A 261 15.56 -40.30 -5.18
N PRO A 262 16.75 -40.84 -4.93
CA PRO A 262 16.93 -41.97 -4.03
C PRO A 262 16.33 -41.66 -2.66
N ALA A 263 15.62 -42.62 -2.07
CA ALA A 263 14.88 -42.47 -0.80
C ALA A 263 15.76 -41.99 0.37
N GLU A 264 17.07 -42.15 0.29
CA GLU A 264 18.03 -41.66 1.30
C GLU A 264 18.28 -40.15 1.24
N ALA A 265 18.16 -39.54 0.06
CA ALA A 265 18.28 -38.07 -0.10
C ALA A 265 17.02 -37.32 0.36
N ALA A 266 15.86 -37.97 0.26
CA ALA A 266 14.56 -37.39 0.66
C ALA A 266 14.40 -37.17 2.18
N GLN A 267 15.19 -37.83 3.02
CA GLN A 267 15.12 -37.73 4.47
C GLN A 267 15.80 -36.48 5.05
N LEU A 268 16.64 -35.81 4.28
CA LEU A 268 17.39 -34.60 4.71
C LEU A 268 16.87 -33.30 4.11
N GLU A 269 15.84 -33.38 3.27
CA GLU A 269 15.30 -32.24 2.56
C GLU A 269 13.86 -31.88 3.03
N GLN A 270 13.62 -30.63 3.36
CA GLN A 270 12.28 -30.15 3.69
C GLN A 270 11.58 -29.64 2.43
N PRO A 271 10.33 -30.07 2.15
CA PRO A 271 9.56 -29.51 1.04
C PRO A 271 9.22 -28.06 1.32
N GLY A 272 9.29 -27.22 0.30
CA GLY A 272 8.95 -25.81 0.35
C GLY A 272 8.38 -25.32 -0.97
N LEU A 273 7.84 -24.10 -0.97
CA LEU A 273 7.48 -23.39 -2.19
C LEU A 273 8.45 -22.24 -2.41
N ALA A 274 9.01 -22.18 -3.61
CA ALA A 274 9.80 -21.06 -4.08
C ALA A 274 8.90 -20.08 -4.81
N TYR A 275 8.89 -18.86 -4.34
CA TYR A 275 8.17 -17.73 -4.89
C TYR A 275 9.14 -16.92 -5.76
N VAL A 276 8.77 -16.69 -7.03
CA VAL A 276 9.60 -16.00 -8.01
C VAL A 276 8.76 -14.95 -8.73
N ARG A 277 9.22 -13.72 -8.78
CA ARG A 277 8.53 -12.66 -9.54
C ARG A 277 8.74 -12.83 -11.03
N PRO A 278 7.77 -12.44 -11.89
CA PRO A 278 7.90 -12.58 -13.34
C PRO A 278 9.14 -11.93 -13.96
N HIS A 279 9.59 -10.80 -13.41
CA HIS A 279 10.79 -10.09 -13.89
C HIS A 279 12.12 -10.69 -13.37
N GLU A 280 12.05 -11.64 -12.44
CA GLU A 280 13.21 -12.35 -11.90
C GLU A 280 13.51 -13.66 -12.63
N ILE A 281 12.82 -13.94 -13.73
CA ILE A 281 13.02 -15.13 -14.55
C ILE A 281 13.72 -14.74 -15.86
N ASP A 282 14.88 -15.34 -16.10
CA ASP A 282 15.57 -15.24 -17.38
C ASP A 282 15.00 -16.24 -18.39
N VAL A 283 14.88 -15.78 -19.64
CA VAL A 283 14.52 -16.62 -20.78
C VAL A 283 15.78 -16.90 -21.57
N LEU A 284 16.06 -18.20 -21.79
CA LEU A 284 17.27 -18.71 -22.44
C LEU A 284 16.91 -19.49 -23.71
N HIS A 285 17.77 -19.42 -24.75
CA HIS A 285 17.61 -20.21 -25.96
C HIS A 285 18.05 -21.65 -25.74
N ASP A 286 19.14 -21.83 -25.01
CA ASP A 286 19.76 -23.13 -24.79
C ASP A 286 19.53 -23.60 -23.34
N LYS A 287 19.58 -24.91 -23.16
CA LYS A 287 19.47 -25.54 -21.84
C LYS A 287 20.70 -25.23 -21.00
N GLU A 288 20.44 -24.59 -19.84
CA GLU A 288 21.41 -24.48 -18.76
C GLU A 288 21.06 -25.40 -17.60
N GLU A 289 21.98 -25.53 -16.65
CA GLU A 289 21.77 -26.27 -15.40
C GLU A 289 20.63 -25.54 -14.61
N ASP A 290 19.71 -26.34 -14.06
CA ASP A 290 18.51 -25.89 -13.33
C ASP A 290 17.49 -25.06 -14.14
N ALA A 291 17.60 -25.04 -15.46
CA ALA A 291 16.63 -24.38 -16.30
C ALA A 291 15.38 -25.24 -16.56
N ILE A 292 14.22 -24.62 -16.51
CA ILE A 292 12.90 -25.21 -16.69
C ILE A 292 12.52 -25.14 -18.17
N ALA A 293 12.23 -26.27 -18.80
CA ALA A 293 11.74 -26.31 -20.18
C ALA A 293 10.29 -25.80 -20.22
N ALA A 294 10.01 -24.86 -21.10
CA ALA A 294 8.67 -24.29 -21.27
C ALA A 294 8.38 -23.94 -22.72
N ARG A 295 7.09 -23.93 -23.08
CA ARG A 295 6.59 -23.52 -24.39
C ARG A 295 5.88 -22.19 -24.28
N LEU A 296 6.22 -21.25 -25.14
CA LEU A 296 5.61 -19.91 -25.15
C LEU A 296 4.19 -19.98 -25.73
N GLU A 297 3.20 -19.65 -24.93
CA GLU A 297 1.78 -19.69 -25.29
C GLU A 297 1.23 -18.32 -25.67
N LEU A 298 1.63 -17.27 -24.93
CA LEU A 298 1.09 -15.93 -25.13
C LEU A 298 2.17 -14.85 -24.99
N ILE A 299 2.09 -13.84 -25.84
CA ILE A 299 2.92 -12.63 -25.78
C ILE A 299 2.00 -11.42 -25.70
N THR A 300 2.11 -10.65 -24.62
CA THR A 300 1.35 -9.41 -24.43
C THR A 300 2.30 -8.23 -24.25
N VAL A 301 2.23 -7.25 -25.18
CA VAL A 301 3.07 -6.04 -25.09
C VAL A 301 2.31 -4.94 -24.38
N VAL A 302 2.83 -4.50 -23.23
CA VAL A 302 2.23 -3.44 -22.40
C VAL A 302 3.24 -2.29 -22.27
N GLY A 303 3.17 -1.33 -23.18
CA GLY A 303 4.10 -0.19 -23.19
C GLY A 303 5.57 -0.63 -23.34
N PRO A 304 6.44 -0.34 -22.35
CA PRO A 304 7.85 -0.74 -22.37
C PRO A 304 8.08 -2.20 -21.99
N THR A 305 7.09 -2.86 -21.40
CA THR A 305 7.18 -4.21 -20.85
C THR A 305 6.50 -5.23 -21.76
N VAL A 306 7.05 -6.43 -21.86
CA VAL A 306 6.48 -7.58 -22.55
C VAL A 306 6.22 -8.68 -21.53
N ARG A 307 4.97 -9.12 -21.43
CA ARG A 307 4.52 -10.23 -20.57
C ARG A 307 4.40 -11.48 -21.43
N LEU A 308 5.01 -12.53 -20.94
CA LEU A 308 4.99 -13.85 -21.56
C LEU A 308 4.26 -14.82 -20.65
N GLU A 309 3.42 -15.68 -21.23
CA GLU A 309 2.86 -16.84 -20.54
C GLU A 309 3.46 -18.09 -21.20
N LEU A 310 4.08 -18.92 -20.39
CA LEU A 310 4.77 -20.12 -20.86
C LEU A 310 4.24 -21.35 -20.11
N GLN A 311 3.87 -22.36 -20.87
CA GLN A 311 3.48 -23.66 -20.33
C GLN A 311 4.72 -24.47 -19.97
N SER A 312 4.87 -24.82 -18.70
CA SER A 312 5.94 -25.72 -18.25
C SER A 312 5.78 -27.10 -18.88
N GLN A 313 6.89 -27.71 -19.27
CA GLN A 313 6.89 -29.09 -19.76
C GLN A 313 6.95 -30.13 -18.65
N GLN A 314 7.32 -29.69 -17.45
CA GLN A 314 7.55 -30.57 -16.29
C GLN A 314 6.36 -30.61 -15.31
N ALA A 315 5.50 -29.61 -15.37
CA ALA A 315 4.30 -29.49 -14.55
C ALA A 315 3.16 -28.86 -15.40
N ASP A 316 1.93 -29.19 -15.09
CA ASP A 316 0.76 -28.53 -15.72
C ASP A 316 0.57 -27.14 -15.11
N GLN A 317 1.53 -26.25 -15.39
CA GLN A 317 1.61 -24.91 -14.81
C GLN A 317 1.98 -23.89 -15.86
N ILE A 318 1.28 -22.73 -15.83
CA ILE A 318 1.65 -21.55 -16.57
C ILE A 318 2.67 -20.73 -15.76
N ILE A 319 3.77 -20.37 -16.40
CA ILE A 319 4.80 -19.51 -15.84
C ILE A 319 4.70 -18.14 -16.50
N HIS A 320 4.58 -17.10 -15.69
CA HIS A 320 4.56 -15.72 -16.13
C HIS A 320 5.97 -15.13 -16.10
N VAL A 321 6.38 -14.53 -17.22
CA VAL A 321 7.67 -13.84 -17.32
C VAL A 321 7.45 -12.42 -17.80
N GLU A 322 8.20 -11.49 -17.26
CA GLU A 322 8.16 -10.09 -17.62
C GLU A 322 9.54 -9.61 -18.08
N LEU A 323 9.62 -9.11 -19.32
CA LEU A 323 10.85 -8.62 -19.94
C LEU A 323 10.70 -7.17 -20.38
N ASP A 324 11.80 -6.43 -20.43
CA ASP A 324 11.80 -5.19 -21.18
C ASP A 324 11.73 -5.46 -22.71
N LYS A 325 11.18 -4.51 -23.43
CA LYS A 325 10.94 -4.63 -24.88
C LYS A 325 12.22 -4.81 -25.70
N THR A 326 13.36 -4.32 -25.20
CA THR A 326 14.65 -4.45 -25.87
C THR A 326 15.16 -5.88 -25.75
N ARG A 327 15.12 -6.43 -24.55
CA ARG A 327 15.50 -7.83 -24.29
C ARG A 327 14.60 -8.80 -25.05
N PHE A 328 13.28 -8.57 -25.06
CA PHE A 328 12.36 -9.39 -25.83
C PHE A 328 12.71 -9.43 -27.34
N LYS A 329 13.04 -8.27 -27.94
CA LYS A 329 13.45 -8.20 -29.36
C LYS A 329 14.77 -8.94 -29.61
N GLN A 330 15.73 -8.86 -28.69
CA GLN A 330 17.00 -9.58 -28.82
C GLN A 330 16.81 -11.10 -28.80
N LEU A 331 15.85 -11.58 -28.00
CA LEU A 331 15.53 -13.00 -27.89
C LEU A 331 14.77 -13.54 -29.10
N GLY A 332 14.11 -12.70 -29.90
CA GLY A 332 13.41 -13.11 -31.13
C GLY A 332 12.32 -14.16 -30.90
N LEU A 333 11.68 -14.16 -29.74
CA LEU A 333 10.73 -15.21 -29.32
C LEU A 333 9.43 -15.14 -30.11
N SER A 334 8.87 -16.33 -30.42
CA SER A 334 7.59 -16.50 -31.11
C SER A 334 6.67 -17.45 -30.35
N VAL A 335 5.36 -17.25 -30.44
CA VAL A 335 4.37 -18.16 -29.87
C VAL A 335 4.55 -19.57 -30.42
N GLY A 336 4.45 -20.57 -29.55
CA GLY A 336 4.69 -21.97 -29.82
C GLY A 336 6.15 -22.41 -29.73
N GLN A 337 7.09 -21.49 -29.58
CA GLN A 337 8.51 -21.79 -29.45
C GLN A 337 8.82 -22.43 -28.08
N HIS A 338 9.70 -23.43 -28.09
CA HIS A 338 10.29 -24.00 -26.89
C HIS A 338 11.48 -23.17 -26.42
N THR A 339 11.58 -22.93 -25.12
CA THR A 339 12.63 -22.13 -24.50
C THR A 339 12.91 -22.64 -23.09
N TRP A 340 13.92 -22.08 -22.46
CA TRP A 340 14.33 -22.44 -21.11
C TRP A 340 14.18 -21.24 -20.18
N LEU A 341 13.69 -21.49 -18.97
CA LEU A 341 13.46 -20.48 -17.95
C LEU A 341 14.38 -20.72 -16.78
N LYS A 342 15.07 -19.69 -16.30
CA LYS A 342 15.95 -19.76 -15.14
C LYS A 342 15.62 -18.67 -14.15
N PRO A 343 15.09 -19.01 -12.96
CA PRO A 343 14.94 -18.04 -11.89
C PRO A 343 16.29 -17.48 -11.46
N ARG A 344 16.45 -16.14 -11.47
CA ARG A 344 17.64 -15.46 -10.95
C ARG A 344 17.61 -15.34 -9.45
N TYR A 345 16.42 -15.11 -8.94
CA TYR A 345 16.15 -14.96 -7.53
C TYR A 345 14.90 -15.72 -7.14
N SER A 346 14.90 -16.36 -5.99
CA SER A 346 13.73 -17.05 -5.45
C SER A 346 13.67 -16.90 -3.94
N ARG A 347 12.48 -16.77 -3.39
CA ARG A 347 12.24 -16.82 -1.95
C ARG A 347 11.51 -18.08 -1.58
N VAL A 348 12.11 -18.88 -0.71
CA VAL A 348 11.50 -20.14 -0.26
C VAL A 348 10.86 -19.92 1.10
N PHE A 349 9.60 -20.27 1.20
CA PHE A 349 8.89 -20.36 2.47
C PHE A 349 8.70 -21.81 2.85
N LEU A 350 9.10 -22.15 4.08
CA LEU A 350 8.86 -23.44 4.72
C LEU A 350 7.56 -23.31 5.53
N GLY A 351 6.58 -24.18 5.36
CA GLY A 351 5.36 -24.05 6.13
C GLY A 351 4.39 -25.20 5.96
N GLU A 352 3.67 -25.50 7.04
CA GLU A 352 2.49 -26.35 7.08
C GLU A 352 1.36 -25.65 6.30
N GLY A 353 0.98 -26.19 5.15
CA GLY A 353 -0.15 -25.69 4.37
C GLY A 353 0.10 -25.63 2.86
N ILE A 354 0.95 -26.53 2.35
CA ILE A 354 1.14 -26.79 0.91
C ILE A 354 0.19 -27.92 0.48
#